data_b45b6b484bf3be134879f0fd5333ad3d
#
_entry.id   b45b6b484bf3be134879f0fd5333ad3d
#
_cell.length_a   1.000
_cell.length_b   1.000
_cell.length_c   1.000
_cell.angle_alpha   90.00
_cell.angle_beta   90.00
_cell.angle_gamma   90.00
#
_symmetry.space_group_name_H-M   'P 1'
#
loop_
_entity.id
_entity.type
_entity.pdbx_description
1 polymer ?
#
loop_
_entity_poly.entity_id
_entity_poly.type
_entity_poly.pdbx_seq_one_letter_code
_entity_poly.pdbx_strand_id
1 'polypeptide(L)'
;LNTACTSAANGLLYGARMLAADLYRRVLVLAFETPSAIAQQGFGALGLVSPSGEYRPFHPQRDGLVLGEAYAATLLALEPGPAPLARLLGGFSACDTSSLTNTREDGSHIEWVMREALHSAKVSAGQIGLVKPHGTATGANDRAECNGVRRLFGDALPPLCVLKPWLGH
;
A
#
# COMPACT_ATOMS: atom_id res chain seq x y z
N LEU A 1 0.46 -13.73 8.88
CA LEU A 1 1.30 -13.15 7.83
C LEU A 1 1.84 -11.81 8.33
N ASN A 2 3.15 -11.62 8.28
CA ASN A 2 3.79 -10.35 8.64
C ASN A 2 4.82 -9.99 7.57
N THR A 3 4.55 -8.91 6.84
CA THR A 3 5.41 -8.30 5.83
C THR A 3 5.47 -6.78 6.05
N ALA A 4 5.55 -6.38 7.32
CA ALA A 4 5.51 -4.97 7.77
C ALA A 4 4.28 -4.23 7.20
N CYS A 5 4.44 -3.00 6.72
CA CYS A 5 3.35 -2.14 6.23
C CYS A 5 2.52 -2.74 5.07
N THR A 6 3.01 -3.79 4.41
CA THR A 6 2.30 -4.48 3.31
C THR A 6 1.51 -5.71 3.78
N SER A 7 1.51 -6.03 5.07
CA SER A 7 0.90 -7.27 5.60
C SER A 7 -0.56 -7.44 5.22
N ALA A 8 -1.37 -6.39 5.36
CA ALA A 8 -2.79 -6.44 5.01
C ALA A 8 -3.03 -6.69 3.51
N ALA A 9 -2.28 -5.98 2.64
CA ALA A 9 -2.38 -6.18 1.20
C ALA A 9 -1.94 -7.59 0.79
N ASN A 10 -0.85 -8.09 1.35
CA ASN A 10 -0.39 -9.46 1.13
C ASN A 10 -1.38 -10.49 1.69
N GLY A 11 -2.06 -10.19 2.79
CA GLY A 11 -3.15 -11.01 3.32
C GLY A 11 -4.30 -11.18 2.32
N LEU A 12 -4.71 -10.09 1.65
CA LEU A 12 -5.72 -10.13 0.60
C LEU A 12 -5.27 -10.96 -0.60
N LEU A 13 -4.03 -10.76 -1.08
CA LEU A 13 -3.48 -11.53 -2.21
C LEU A 13 -3.35 -13.01 -1.88
N TYR A 14 -2.89 -13.33 -0.68
CA TYR A 14 -2.76 -14.71 -0.23
C TYR A 14 -4.13 -15.39 -0.10
N GLY A 15 -5.10 -14.71 0.53
CA GLY A 15 -6.47 -15.18 0.63
C GLY A 15 -7.09 -15.45 -0.74
N ALA A 16 -6.89 -14.56 -1.71
CA ALA A 16 -7.37 -14.75 -3.08
C ALA A 16 -6.73 -15.97 -3.77
N ARG A 17 -5.43 -16.21 -3.54
CA ARG A 17 -4.74 -17.41 -4.05
C ARG A 17 -5.27 -18.70 -3.44
N MET A 18 -5.58 -18.69 -2.14
CA MET A 18 -6.18 -19.86 -1.45
C MET A 18 -7.56 -20.19 -2.01
N LEU A 19 -8.37 -19.17 -2.32
CA LEU A 19 -9.67 -19.35 -2.97
C LEU A 19 -9.50 -19.87 -4.41
N ALA A 20 -8.59 -19.29 -5.19
CA ALA A 20 -8.34 -19.71 -6.57
C ALA A 20 -7.78 -21.15 -6.67
N ALA A 21 -7.10 -21.61 -5.64
CA ALA A 21 -6.61 -22.99 -5.51
C ALA A 21 -7.66 -23.97 -4.95
N ASP A 22 -8.92 -23.53 -4.77
CA ASP A 22 -10.02 -24.31 -4.20
C ASP A 22 -9.74 -24.90 -2.80
N LEU A 23 -8.84 -24.26 -2.05
CA LEU A 23 -8.52 -24.68 -0.69
C LEU A 23 -9.61 -24.29 0.31
N TYR A 24 -10.29 -23.18 0.06
CA TYR A 24 -11.36 -22.64 0.90
C TYR A 24 -12.44 -22.00 0.05
N ARG A 25 -13.67 -22.01 0.54
CA ARG A 25 -14.80 -21.31 -0.10
C ARG A 25 -14.87 -19.83 0.26
N ARG A 26 -14.39 -19.49 1.45
CA ARG A 26 -14.35 -18.12 1.98
C ARG A 26 -13.09 -17.93 2.81
N VAL A 27 -12.50 -16.75 2.74
CA VAL A 27 -11.32 -16.37 3.53
C VAL A 27 -11.62 -15.04 4.20
N LEU A 28 -11.53 -14.99 5.53
CA LEU A 28 -11.59 -13.75 6.29
C LEU A 28 -10.17 -13.23 6.53
N VAL A 29 -9.86 -12.06 6.00
CA VAL A 29 -8.61 -11.36 6.24
C VAL A 29 -8.82 -10.33 7.34
N LEU A 30 -8.13 -10.50 8.46
CA LEU A 30 -8.10 -9.54 9.56
C LEU A 30 -6.79 -8.78 9.51
N ALA A 31 -6.88 -7.46 9.53
CA ALA A 31 -5.73 -6.56 9.61
C ALA A 31 -5.93 -5.65 10.81
N PHE A 32 -4.91 -5.52 11.64
CA PHE A 32 -4.98 -4.65 12.79
C PHE A 32 -3.61 -4.06 13.09
N GLU A 33 -3.62 -2.83 13.55
CA GLU A 33 -2.47 -2.12 14.09
C GLU A 33 -2.86 -1.51 15.43
N THR A 34 -2.04 -1.72 16.44
CA THR A 34 -2.23 -1.20 17.78
C THR A 34 -1.05 -0.30 18.16
N PRO A 35 -1.23 0.66 19.06
CA PRO A 35 -0.12 1.46 19.56
C PRO A 35 1.00 0.58 20.10
N SER A 36 2.21 0.80 19.62
CA SER A 36 3.39 0.04 20.00
C SER A 36 4.55 0.96 20.35
N ALA A 37 5.01 0.90 21.59
CA ALA A 37 6.19 1.65 22.00
C ALA A 37 7.44 1.25 21.22
N ILE A 38 7.55 -0.04 20.82
CA ILE A 38 8.66 -0.53 20.00
C ILE A 38 8.62 0.11 18.61
N ALA A 39 7.45 0.14 17.96
CA ALA A 39 7.30 0.78 16.66
C ALA A 39 7.60 2.28 16.74
N GLN A 40 7.06 2.97 17.75
CA GLN A 40 7.29 4.39 17.95
C GLN A 40 8.77 4.72 18.16
N GLN A 41 9.44 3.98 19.02
CA GLN A 41 10.87 4.16 19.29
C GLN A 41 11.73 3.80 18.07
N GLY A 42 11.40 2.71 17.37
CA GLY A 42 12.09 2.28 16.15
C GLY A 42 12.02 3.31 15.04
N PHE A 43 10.82 3.77 14.68
CA PHE A 43 10.65 4.83 13.68
C PHE A 43 11.22 6.17 14.13
N GLY A 44 11.13 6.48 15.43
CA GLY A 44 11.75 7.67 16.01
C GLY A 44 13.28 7.65 15.90
N ALA A 45 13.91 6.53 16.21
CA ALA A 45 15.35 6.34 16.10
C ALA A 45 15.86 6.46 14.64
N LEU A 46 15.01 6.10 13.67
CA LEU A 46 15.30 6.28 12.24
C LEU A 46 15.01 7.71 11.73
N GLY A 47 14.50 8.61 12.59
CA GLY A 47 14.13 9.97 12.19
C GLY A 47 12.96 10.03 11.21
N LEU A 48 12.06 9.04 11.24
CA LEU A 48 10.94 8.92 10.29
C LEU A 48 9.62 9.45 10.84
N VAL A 49 9.52 9.65 12.15
CA VAL A 49 8.34 10.23 12.81
C VAL A 49 8.33 11.74 12.64
N SER A 50 7.18 12.30 12.28
CA SER A 50 6.98 13.74 12.12
C SER A 50 7.22 14.48 13.44
N PRO A 51 8.17 15.42 13.52
CA PRO A 51 8.37 16.25 14.71
C PRO A 51 7.27 17.30 14.89
N SER A 52 6.59 17.70 13.81
CA SER A 52 5.45 18.63 13.88
C SER A 52 4.15 17.95 14.30
N GLY A 53 4.07 16.62 14.24
CA GLY A 53 2.84 15.86 14.45
C GLY A 53 1.84 16.01 13.31
N GLU A 54 2.20 16.67 12.22
CA GLU A 54 1.34 16.81 11.05
C GLU A 54 1.68 15.77 9.98
N TYR A 55 0.66 15.09 9.49
CA TYR A 55 0.83 14.07 8.46
C TYR A 55 0.50 14.65 7.07
N ARG A 56 1.52 15.00 6.28
CA ARG A 56 1.42 15.72 5.02
C ARG A 56 2.04 14.95 3.84
N PRO A 57 1.48 13.80 3.41
CA PRO A 57 2.04 13.04 2.28
C PRO A 57 2.10 13.89 1.02
N PHE A 58 3.22 13.78 0.29
CA PHE A 58 3.49 14.49 -0.97
C PHE A 58 3.57 16.02 -0.88
N HIS A 59 3.41 16.60 0.32
CA HIS A 59 3.53 18.03 0.52
C HIS A 59 5.00 18.47 0.56
N PRO A 60 5.35 19.69 0.06
CA PRO A 60 6.74 20.19 0.15
C PRO A 60 7.28 20.26 1.58
N GLN A 61 6.43 20.59 2.56
CA GLN A 61 6.78 20.70 3.98
C GLN A 61 6.53 19.40 4.77
N ARG A 62 6.46 18.25 4.09
CA ARG A 62 6.36 16.97 4.79
C ARG A 62 7.60 16.70 5.62
N ASP A 63 7.45 16.19 6.81
CA ASP A 63 8.53 16.01 7.77
C ASP A 63 8.53 14.63 8.46
N GLY A 64 7.69 13.71 8.02
CA GLY A 64 7.65 12.35 8.54
C GLY A 64 6.24 11.79 8.69
N LEU A 65 6.18 10.55 9.15
CA LEU A 65 4.93 9.84 9.39
C LEU A 65 4.40 10.13 10.81
N VAL A 66 3.10 9.98 10.97
CA VAL A 66 2.42 9.92 12.27
C VAL A 66 1.85 8.51 12.43
N LEU A 67 2.25 7.81 13.47
CA LEU A 67 1.74 6.46 13.75
C LEU A 67 0.27 6.54 14.15
N GLY A 68 -0.51 5.56 13.71
CA GLY A 68 -1.92 5.45 14.00
C GLY A 68 -2.30 4.04 14.44
N GLU A 69 -3.58 3.83 14.61
CA GLU A 69 -4.17 2.53 14.89
C GLU A 69 -5.38 2.30 14.01
N ALA A 70 -5.56 1.06 13.58
CA ALA A 70 -6.70 0.69 12.75
C ALA A 70 -7.00 -0.80 12.85
N TYR A 71 -8.27 -1.13 12.65
CA TYR A 71 -8.75 -2.50 12.59
C TYR A 71 -9.62 -2.66 11.35
N ALA A 72 -9.37 -3.69 10.57
CA ALA A 72 -10.14 -3.98 9.38
C ALA A 72 -10.38 -5.48 9.22
N ALA A 73 -11.55 -5.82 8.70
CA ALA A 73 -11.92 -7.18 8.34
C ALA A 73 -12.45 -7.20 6.91
N THR A 74 -11.94 -8.11 6.09
CA THR A 74 -12.37 -8.28 4.70
C THR A 74 -12.70 -9.74 4.44
N LEU A 75 -13.93 -10.02 4.07
CA LEU A 75 -14.36 -11.36 3.65
C LEU A 75 -14.18 -11.50 2.13
N LEU A 76 -13.40 -12.47 1.72
CA LEU A 76 -13.18 -12.84 0.32
C LEU A 76 -13.95 -14.11 -0.02
N ALA A 77 -14.57 -14.17 -1.20
CA ALA A 77 -15.23 -15.34 -1.75
C ALA A 77 -15.13 -15.32 -3.28
N LEU A 78 -15.12 -16.50 -3.93
CA LEU A 78 -15.17 -16.59 -5.40
C LEU A 78 -16.57 -16.25 -5.92
N GLU A 79 -17.59 -16.74 -5.22
CA GLU A 79 -18.98 -16.43 -5.56
C GLU A 79 -19.42 -15.18 -4.81
N PRO A 80 -19.87 -14.15 -5.54
CA PRO A 80 -20.35 -12.93 -4.90
C PRO A 80 -21.61 -13.24 -4.08
N GLY A 81 -21.68 -12.69 -2.87
CA GLY A 81 -22.91 -12.64 -2.11
C GLY A 81 -23.92 -11.66 -2.74
N PRO A 82 -25.06 -11.44 -2.10
CA PRO A 82 -26.13 -10.60 -2.65
C PRO A 82 -25.73 -9.12 -2.85
N ALA A 83 -24.69 -8.64 -2.15
CA ALA A 83 -24.21 -7.26 -2.24
C ALA A 83 -22.67 -7.20 -2.07
N PRO A 84 -21.89 -7.58 -3.10
CA PRO A 84 -20.44 -7.45 -3.04
C PRO A 84 -20.04 -5.97 -3.03
N LEU A 85 -19.12 -5.60 -2.14
CA LEU A 85 -18.60 -4.21 -2.06
C LEU A 85 -17.64 -3.89 -3.19
N ALA A 86 -16.81 -4.88 -3.58
CA ALA A 86 -15.78 -4.71 -4.60
C ALA A 86 -15.36 -6.06 -5.17
N ARG A 87 -14.57 -6.03 -6.24
CA ARG A 87 -13.93 -7.19 -6.84
C ARG A 87 -12.42 -7.02 -6.80
N LEU A 88 -11.72 -7.98 -6.21
CA LEU A 88 -10.26 -8.07 -6.28
C LEU A 88 -9.88 -8.72 -7.61
N LEU A 89 -9.32 -7.94 -8.53
CA LEU A 89 -8.98 -8.41 -9.88
C LEU A 89 -7.62 -9.08 -9.95
N GLY A 90 -6.66 -8.62 -9.14
CA GLY A 90 -5.30 -9.13 -9.12
C GLY A 90 -4.42 -8.30 -8.23
N GLY A 91 -3.13 -8.59 -8.25
CA GLY A 91 -2.13 -7.85 -7.51
C GLY A 91 -0.75 -8.50 -7.60
N PHE A 92 0.26 -7.76 -7.19
CA PHE A 92 1.64 -8.21 -7.16
C PHE A 92 2.35 -7.69 -5.92
N SER A 93 3.28 -8.47 -5.40
CA SER A 93 4.09 -8.11 -4.24
C SER A 93 5.54 -8.51 -4.49
N ALA A 94 6.45 -7.59 -4.26
CA ALA A 94 7.88 -7.82 -4.39
C ALA A 94 8.65 -7.04 -3.32
N CYS A 95 9.90 -7.44 -3.11
CA CYS A 95 10.83 -6.75 -2.22
C CYS A 95 11.79 -5.90 -3.05
N ASP A 96 11.97 -4.64 -2.69
CA ASP A 96 13.08 -3.83 -3.21
C ASP A 96 14.36 -4.23 -2.48
N THR A 97 15.25 -4.90 -3.19
CA THR A 97 16.52 -5.41 -2.64
C THR A 97 17.69 -4.44 -2.84
N SER A 98 17.43 -3.23 -3.31
CA SER A 98 18.48 -2.23 -3.60
C SER A 98 19.10 -1.64 -2.34
N SER A 99 18.36 -1.62 -1.23
CA SER A 99 18.79 -1.13 0.07
C SER A 99 18.05 -1.84 1.19
N LEU A 100 18.63 -1.86 2.40
CA LEU A 100 17.98 -2.41 3.59
C LEU A 100 16.87 -1.51 4.13
N THR A 101 16.98 -0.20 3.95
CA THR A 101 16.11 0.79 4.62
C THR A 101 15.48 1.81 3.67
N ASN A 102 16.01 1.95 2.46
CA ASN A 102 15.54 2.92 1.48
C ASN A 102 14.96 2.24 0.24
N THR A 103 14.04 2.91 -0.41
CA THR A 103 13.54 2.53 -1.74
C THR A 103 14.29 3.30 -2.82
N ARG A 104 14.25 2.80 -4.07
CA ARG A 104 14.80 3.50 -5.25
C ARG A 104 13.99 4.75 -5.52
N GLU A 105 14.59 5.91 -5.28
CA GLU A 105 13.93 7.20 -5.47
C GLU A 105 13.56 7.49 -6.93
N ASP A 106 14.18 6.80 -7.89
CA ASP A 106 13.84 6.91 -9.32
C ASP A 106 12.45 6.32 -9.65
N GLY A 107 11.83 5.60 -8.71
CA GLY A 107 10.51 5.02 -8.83
C GLY A 107 10.43 3.78 -9.74
N SER A 108 11.55 3.29 -10.26
CA SER A 108 11.57 2.15 -11.21
C SER A 108 10.99 0.87 -10.61
N HIS A 109 11.27 0.61 -9.33
CA HIS A 109 10.74 -0.56 -8.63
C HIS A 109 9.23 -0.45 -8.42
N ILE A 110 8.73 0.74 -8.04
CA ILE A 110 7.30 1.00 -7.85
C ILE A 110 6.55 0.89 -9.17
N GLU A 111 7.09 1.45 -10.25
CA GLU A 111 6.55 1.28 -11.60
C GLU A 111 6.43 -0.20 -11.96
N TRP A 112 7.49 -0.97 -11.76
CA TRP A 112 7.50 -2.41 -12.05
C TRP A 112 6.42 -3.15 -11.27
N VAL A 113 6.33 -2.95 -9.94
CA VAL A 113 5.30 -3.59 -9.11
C VAL A 113 3.89 -3.25 -9.58
N MET A 114 3.64 -1.99 -9.96
CA MET A 114 2.34 -1.58 -10.50
C MET A 114 2.05 -2.24 -11.85
N ARG A 115 3.03 -2.33 -12.76
CA ARG A 115 2.87 -3.03 -14.06
C ARG A 115 2.51 -4.50 -13.87
N GLU A 116 3.21 -5.19 -12.99
CA GLU A 116 2.94 -6.60 -12.70
C GLU A 116 1.54 -6.78 -12.06
N ALA A 117 1.11 -5.85 -11.19
CA ALA A 117 -0.22 -5.88 -10.63
C ALA A 117 -1.30 -5.67 -11.71
N LEU A 118 -1.11 -4.72 -12.64
CA LEU A 118 -2.01 -4.50 -13.77
C LEU A 118 -2.07 -5.73 -14.70
N HIS A 119 -0.91 -6.33 -15.00
CA HIS A 119 -0.82 -7.55 -15.79
C HIS A 119 -1.58 -8.70 -15.11
N SER A 120 -1.36 -8.92 -13.82
CA SER A 120 -2.09 -9.91 -13.03
C SER A 120 -3.60 -9.70 -13.05
N ALA A 121 -4.03 -8.44 -12.99
CA ALA A 121 -5.44 -8.05 -13.02
C ALA A 121 -6.05 -8.05 -14.43
N LYS A 122 -5.23 -8.15 -15.49
CA LYS A 122 -5.62 -8.01 -16.90
C LYS A 122 -6.29 -6.67 -17.21
N VAL A 123 -5.79 -5.60 -16.62
CA VAL A 123 -6.24 -4.21 -16.85
C VAL A 123 -5.09 -3.35 -17.35
N SER A 124 -5.41 -2.36 -18.18
CA SER A 124 -4.46 -1.36 -18.65
C SER A 124 -4.38 -0.17 -17.69
N ALA A 125 -3.28 0.59 -17.73
CA ALA A 125 -3.11 1.80 -16.92
C ALA A 125 -4.24 2.82 -17.17
N GLY A 126 -4.72 2.97 -18.40
CA GLY A 126 -5.83 3.88 -18.75
C GLY A 126 -7.18 3.52 -18.15
N GLN A 127 -7.34 2.33 -17.57
CA GLN A 127 -8.56 1.90 -16.88
C GLN A 127 -8.52 2.20 -15.38
N ILE A 128 -7.41 2.76 -14.87
CA ILE A 128 -7.26 3.09 -13.46
C ILE A 128 -7.85 4.47 -13.20
N GLY A 129 -8.92 4.52 -12.45
CA GLY A 129 -9.59 5.76 -12.07
C GLY A 129 -9.07 6.39 -10.79
N LEU A 130 -8.31 5.66 -9.97
CA LEU A 130 -7.78 6.14 -8.69
C LEU A 130 -6.57 5.31 -8.29
N VAL A 131 -5.53 5.96 -7.76
CA VAL A 131 -4.40 5.31 -7.09
C VAL A 131 -4.42 5.67 -5.61
N LYS A 132 -4.35 4.65 -4.76
CA LYS A 132 -4.10 4.81 -3.32
C LYS A 132 -2.63 4.49 -3.04
N PRO A 133 -1.76 5.50 -2.94
CA PRO A 133 -0.34 5.29 -2.67
C PRO A 133 -0.08 4.90 -1.21
N HIS A 134 1.15 4.57 -0.90
CA HIS A 134 1.60 4.36 0.46
C HIS A 134 1.60 5.67 1.26
N GLY A 135 2.21 6.73 0.70
CA GLY A 135 2.09 8.10 1.20
C GLY A 135 2.52 8.26 2.66
N THR A 136 3.78 7.97 2.95
CA THR A 136 4.29 7.99 4.33
C THR A 136 4.69 9.38 4.83
N ALA A 137 4.65 10.39 3.97
CA ALA A 137 5.17 11.74 4.23
C ALA A 137 6.68 11.77 4.54
N THR A 138 7.40 10.69 4.25
CA THR A 138 8.86 10.66 4.27
C THR A 138 9.44 11.06 2.92
N GLY A 139 10.60 11.73 2.94
CA GLY A 139 11.17 12.31 1.71
C GLY A 139 11.44 11.28 0.61
N ALA A 140 12.07 10.15 0.96
CA ALA A 140 12.45 9.12 0.00
C ALA A 140 11.25 8.37 -0.58
N ASN A 141 10.33 7.90 0.28
CA ASN A 141 9.15 7.16 -0.17
C ASN A 141 8.28 8.00 -1.09
N ASP A 142 7.92 9.21 -0.68
CA ASP A 142 7.00 10.04 -1.46
C ASP A 142 7.60 10.43 -2.82
N ARG A 143 8.94 10.66 -2.89
CA ARG A 143 9.62 10.87 -4.19
C ARG A 143 9.55 9.62 -5.06
N ALA A 144 9.86 8.46 -4.50
CA ALA A 144 9.81 7.20 -5.23
C ALA A 144 8.41 6.90 -5.77
N GLU A 145 7.36 7.10 -4.97
CA GLU A 145 5.97 6.91 -5.42
C GLU A 145 5.57 7.90 -6.50
N CYS A 146 5.88 9.19 -6.34
CA CYS A 146 5.63 10.19 -7.38
C CYS A 146 6.31 9.81 -8.71
N ASN A 147 7.58 9.41 -8.65
CA ASN A 147 8.32 9.01 -9.83
C ASN A 147 7.76 7.73 -10.45
N GLY A 148 7.44 6.71 -9.65
CA GLY A 148 6.86 5.46 -10.13
C GLY A 148 5.50 5.67 -10.81
N VAL A 149 4.63 6.49 -10.21
CA VAL A 149 3.32 6.82 -10.78
C VAL A 149 3.48 7.57 -12.10
N ARG A 150 4.38 8.56 -12.17
CA ARG A 150 4.67 9.30 -13.43
C ARG A 150 5.24 8.39 -14.51
N ARG A 151 6.12 7.47 -14.18
CA ARG A 151 6.70 6.51 -15.13
C ARG A 151 5.63 5.59 -15.72
N LEU A 152 4.65 5.17 -14.92
CA LEU A 152 3.60 4.27 -15.39
C LEU A 152 2.51 5.00 -16.18
N PHE A 153 2.05 6.16 -15.72
CA PHE A 153 0.87 6.84 -16.25
C PHE A 153 1.22 7.99 -17.21
N GLY A 154 2.48 8.44 -17.25
CA GLY A 154 2.89 9.59 -18.06
C GLY A 154 2.11 10.84 -17.67
N ASP A 155 1.54 11.53 -18.66
CA ASP A 155 0.73 12.74 -18.46
C ASP A 155 -0.73 12.45 -18.06
N ALA A 156 -1.19 11.21 -18.21
CA ALA A 156 -2.55 10.79 -17.85
C ALA A 156 -2.63 10.29 -16.40
N LEU A 157 -2.19 11.10 -15.46
CA LEU A 157 -2.15 10.76 -14.03
C LEU A 157 -3.56 10.59 -13.46
N PRO A 158 -3.90 9.43 -12.86
CA PRO A 158 -5.14 9.29 -12.11
C PRO A 158 -5.07 10.09 -10.80
N PRO A 159 -6.23 10.46 -10.23
CA PRO A 159 -6.28 11.04 -8.88
C PRO A 159 -5.58 10.16 -7.86
N LEU A 160 -4.90 10.78 -6.89
CA LEU A 160 -4.28 10.11 -5.75
C LEU A 160 -5.14 10.31 -4.50
N CYS A 161 -5.38 9.23 -3.74
CA CYS A 161 -6.10 9.29 -2.47
C CYS A 161 -5.25 8.69 -1.34
N VAL A 162 -4.88 9.50 -0.37
CA VAL A 162 -4.11 9.07 0.80
C VAL A 162 -5.00 9.15 2.04
N LEU A 163 -5.16 8.04 2.75
CA LEU A 163 -6.01 7.97 3.95
C LEU A 163 -5.24 8.24 5.26
N LYS A 164 -3.93 8.09 5.23
CA LYS A 164 -3.08 8.24 6.43
C LYS A 164 -3.14 9.61 7.14
N PRO A 165 -3.41 10.74 6.48
CA PRO A 165 -3.65 12.00 7.20
C PRO A 165 -4.77 11.96 8.24
N TRP A 166 -5.74 11.04 8.06
CA TRP A 166 -6.87 10.88 8.98
C TRP A 166 -6.72 9.71 9.95
N LEU A 167 -5.96 8.69 9.59
CA LEU A 167 -5.88 7.43 10.32
C LEU A 167 -4.52 7.19 10.97
N GLY A 168 -3.48 7.88 10.53
CA GLY A 168 -2.10 7.55 10.83
C GLY A 168 -1.56 6.41 9.96
N HIS A 169 -0.33 5.99 10.29
CA HIS A 169 0.41 4.94 9.58
C HIS A 169 0.40 3.65 10.38
#